data_39c443de8ac95715067c140eca39e63d
#
_entry.id   39c443de8ac95715067c140eca39e63d
#
_cell.length_a   1.000
_cell.length_b   1.000
_cell.length_c   1.000
_cell.angle_alpha   90.00
_cell.angle_beta   90.00
_cell.angle_gamma   90.00
#
_symmetry.space_group_name_H-M   'P 1'
#
loop_
_entity.id
_entity.type
_entity.pdbx_description
1 polymer ?
#
loop_
_entity_poly.entity_id
_entity_poly.type
_entity_poly.pdbx_seq_one_letter_code
_entity_poly.pdbx_strand_id
1 'polypeptide(L)'
;MTYTIFKSIKLLNPATNLNEISDVVIHKNKIFSISKDFQTEVLKQNNQIDIYDCDGLTMTPGIIDMRVNIGKTENLVSTQKIAAENGITSMVILPNQTPKLNNPSIIDHIKRQSENTKLPKVNVYGAATKDDQGLEMSEIGLMSEMGAIGFTNGNKSIKNSLVMRRLMSYAAMINRPIIQHAEDEDLSGLNLSLIHI
;
A
#
# COMPACT_ATOMS: atom_id res chain seq x y z
N MET A 1 15.30 4.81 -26.99
CA MET A 1 14.48 5.00 -25.78
C MET A 1 13.13 4.35 -26.04
N THR A 2 12.49 3.72 -25.03
CA THR A 2 11.19 3.04 -25.23
C THR A 2 10.07 3.92 -24.69
N TYR A 3 9.04 4.12 -25.48
CA TYR A 3 7.79 4.77 -25.08
C TYR A 3 6.63 3.79 -25.19
N THR A 4 5.71 3.86 -24.25
CA THR A 4 4.45 3.10 -24.28
C THR A 4 3.29 4.08 -24.42
N ILE A 5 2.44 3.86 -25.40
CA ILE A 5 1.29 4.73 -25.69
C ILE A 5 0.01 3.93 -25.54
N PHE A 6 -0.88 4.38 -24.67
CA PHE A 6 -2.26 3.90 -24.55
C PHE A 6 -3.18 4.86 -25.25
N LYS A 7 -3.74 4.44 -26.40
CA LYS A 7 -4.61 5.29 -27.24
C LYS A 7 -6.08 5.15 -26.86
N SER A 8 -6.81 6.26 -26.96
CA SER A 8 -8.27 6.33 -26.80
C SER A 8 -8.76 5.76 -25.45
N ILE A 9 -7.96 5.87 -24.41
CA ILE A 9 -8.30 5.33 -23.09
C ILE A 9 -9.14 6.32 -22.28
N LYS A 10 -10.20 5.85 -21.65
CA LYS A 10 -10.98 6.65 -20.71
C LYS A 10 -10.20 6.84 -19.41
N LEU A 11 -9.81 8.08 -19.12
CA LEU A 11 -9.16 8.44 -17.86
C LEU A 11 -10.19 8.78 -16.82
N LEU A 12 -10.07 8.15 -15.65
CA LEU A 12 -10.90 8.43 -14.48
C LEU A 12 -10.02 8.63 -13.26
N ASN A 13 -9.93 9.87 -12.77
CA ASN A 13 -9.20 10.19 -11.55
C ASN A 13 -10.06 11.08 -10.63
N PRO A 14 -10.67 10.51 -9.57
CA PRO A 14 -11.51 11.27 -8.66
C PRO A 14 -10.79 12.39 -7.92
N ALA A 15 -9.48 12.23 -7.64
CA ALA A 15 -8.71 13.24 -6.91
C ALA A 15 -8.53 14.55 -7.70
N THR A 16 -8.57 14.48 -9.03
CA THR A 16 -8.42 15.63 -9.91
C THR A 16 -9.69 15.95 -10.71
N ASN A 17 -10.79 15.23 -10.43
CA ASN A 17 -12.05 15.27 -11.20
C ASN A 17 -11.84 15.01 -12.70
N LEU A 18 -10.81 14.25 -13.06
CA LEU A 18 -10.55 13.88 -14.46
C LEU A 18 -11.51 12.77 -14.88
N ASN A 19 -12.25 13.01 -15.98
CA ASN A 19 -13.12 12.02 -16.62
C ASN A 19 -13.22 12.36 -18.10
N GLU A 20 -12.25 11.88 -18.88
CA GLU A 20 -12.19 12.13 -20.31
C GLU A 20 -11.51 10.98 -21.07
N ILE A 21 -11.71 10.93 -22.39
CA ILE A 21 -10.96 10.03 -23.27
C ILE A 21 -9.73 10.78 -23.79
N SER A 22 -8.56 10.19 -23.59
CA SER A 22 -7.28 10.79 -24.00
C SER A 22 -6.24 9.70 -24.31
N ASP A 23 -5.16 10.09 -24.97
CA ASP A 23 -3.98 9.25 -25.14
C ASP A 23 -3.02 9.47 -23.97
N VAL A 24 -2.47 8.40 -23.43
CA VAL A 24 -1.48 8.43 -22.34
C VAL A 24 -0.15 7.90 -22.83
N VAL A 25 0.88 8.70 -22.72
CA VAL A 25 2.25 8.34 -23.08
C VAL A 25 3.08 8.10 -21.81
N ILE A 26 3.71 6.94 -21.74
CA ILE A 26 4.60 6.57 -20.63
C ILE A 26 6.04 6.51 -21.15
N HIS A 27 6.94 7.10 -20.40
CA HIS A 27 8.38 7.01 -20.60
C HIS A 27 9.12 6.87 -19.26
N LYS A 28 10.05 5.93 -19.16
CA LYS A 28 10.84 5.68 -17.93
C LYS A 28 9.96 5.54 -16.66
N ASN A 29 8.89 4.76 -16.75
CA ASN A 29 7.95 4.50 -15.66
C ASN A 29 7.22 5.75 -15.11
N LYS A 30 7.09 6.80 -15.93
CA LYS A 30 6.35 8.02 -15.61
C LYS A 30 5.41 8.38 -16.75
N ILE A 31 4.30 9.02 -16.41
CA ILE A 31 3.43 9.64 -17.40
C ILE A 31 4.20 10.79 -18.01
N PHE A 32 4.47 10.69 -19.30
CA PHE A 32 5.17 11.70 -20.08
C PHE A 32 4.20 12.76 -20.63
N SER A 33 3.04 12.32 -21.11
CA SER A 33 2.01 13.21 -21.66
C SER A 33 0.62 12.58 -21.52
N ILE A 34 -0.38 13.42 -21.32
CA ILE A 34 -1.79 13.11 -21.49
C ILE A 34 -2.34 14.14 -22.46
N SER A 35 -2.87 13.71 -23.60
CA SER A 35 -3.42 14.61 -24.62
C SER A 35 -4.45 13.90 -25.47
N LYS A 36 -5.40 14.64 -26.02
CA LYS A 36 -6.28 14.14 -27.08
C LYS A 36 -5.48 14.10 -28.39
N ASP A 37 -5.58 12.99 -29.10
CA ASP A 37 -4.94 12.79 -30.40
C ASP A 37 -3.41 13.01 -30.41
N PHE A 38 -2.70 12.25 -29.56
CA PHE A 38 -1.24 12.32 -29.48
C PHE A 38 -0.61 11.93 -30.83
N GLN A 39 0.15 12.85 -31.39
CA GLN A 39 0.84 12.60 -32.67
C GLN A 39 2.11 11.76 -32.42
N THR A 40 2.05 10.48 -32.76
CA THR A 40 3.16 9.52 -32.60
C THR A 40 4.38 9.86 -33.44
N GLU A 41 4.21 10.65 -34.53
CA GLU A 41 5.29 11.12 -35.39
C GLU A 41 6.37 11.88 -34.64
N VAL A 42 6.00 12.61 -33.58
CA VAL A 42 6.93 13.37 -32.73
C VAL A 42 7.95 12.45 -32.04
N LEU A 43 7.62 11.19 -31.80
CA LEU A 43 8.47 10.24 -31.12
C LEU A 43 9.21 9.27 -32.06
N LYS A 44 8.85 9.23 -33.35
CA LYS A 44 9.38 8.23 -34.31
C LYS A 44 10.87 8.37 -34.63
N GLN A 45 11.50 9.50 -34.31
CA GLN A 45 12.93 9.67 -34.57
C GLN A 45 13.76 8.92 -33.52
N ASN A 46 14.25 7.73 -33.88
CA ASN A 46 15.18 6.89 -33.10
C ASN A 46 14.63 6.32 -31.77
N ASN A 47 13.33 6.14 -31.59
CA ASN A 47 12.74 5.56 -30.40
C ASN A 47 11.95 4.28 -30.74
N GLN A 48 11.99 3.30 -29.83
CA GLN A 48 11.06 2.17 -29.85
C GLN A 48 9.74 2.63 -29.22
N ILE A 49 8.62 2.36 -29.90
CA ILE A 49 7.28 2.77 -29.46
C ILE A 49 6.38 1.55 -29.44
N ASP A 50 5.82 1.25 -28.28
CA ASP A 50 4.79 0.23 -28.10
C ASP A 50 3.43 0.94 -28.00
N ILE A 51 2.51 0.63 -28.92
CA ILE A 51 1.18 1.27 -29.00
C ILE A 51 0.13 0.23 -28.64
N TYR A 52 -0.75 0.57 -27.70
CA TYR A 52 -1.91 -0.20 -27.30
C TYR A 52 -3.18 0.59 -27.63
N ASP A 53 -4.07 -0.02 -28.40
CA ASP A 53 -5.42 0.50 -28.58
C ASP A 53 -6.25 0.13 -27.33
N CYS A 54 -6.77 1.14 -26.66
CA CYS A 54 -7.49 1.01 -25.39
C CYS A 54 -8.92 1.54 -25.47
N ASP A 55 -9.50 1.58 -26.68
CA ASP A 55 -10.89 1.98 -26.85
C ASP A 55 -11.82 1.10 -25.99
N GLY A 56 -12.73 1.73 -25.26
CA GLY A 56 -13.62 1.06 -24.32
C GLY A 56 -12.99 0.68 -22.98
N LEU A 57 -11.66 0.82 -22.79
CA LEU A 57 -11.00 0.58 -21.52
C LEU A 57 -10.93 1.83 -20.65
N THR A 58 -10.87 1.62 -19.34
CA THR A 58 -10.75 2.72 -18.36
C THR A 58 -9.43 2.60 -17.59
N MET A 59 -8.67 3.69 -17.54
CA MET A 59 -7.47 3.82 -16.71
C MET A 59 -7.79 4.66 -15.48
N THR A 60 -7.47 4.11 -14.31
CA THR A 60 -7.60 4.77 -13.01
C THR A 60 -6.26 4.81 -12.29
N PRO A 61 -6.09 5.65 -11.25
CA PRO A 61 -5.02 5.42 -10.28
C PRO A 61 -5.07 3.98 -9.75
N GLY A 62 -3.91 3.38 -9.56
CA GLY A 62 -3.84 2.01 -9.07
C GLY A 62 -4.44 1.85 -7.67
N ILE A 63 -5.00 0.67 -7.41
CA ILE A 63 -5.60 0.34 -6.12
C ILE A 63 -4.50 0.25 -5.05
N ILE A 64 -4.78 0.79 -3.86
CA ILE A 64 -3.92 0.68 -2.68
C ILE A 64 -4.62 -0.23 -1.68
N ASP A 65 -4.04 -1.39 -1.39
CA ASP A 65 -4.51 -2.25 -0.31
C ASP A 65 -3.77 -1.91 0.98
N MET A 66 -4.49 -1.34 1.93
CA MET A 66 -3.92 -0.88 3.20
C MET A 66 -3.90 -1.94 4.29
N ARG A 67 -4.30 -3.19 4.03
CA ARG A 67 -4.45 -4.21 5.07
C ARG A 67 -4.10 -5.61 4.60
N VAL A 68 -2.86 -5.82 4.23
CA VAL A 68 -2.38 -7.10 3.69
C VAL A 68 -1.76 -7.97 4.77
N ASN A 69 -2.21 -9.22 4.85
CA ASN A 69 -1.53 -10.29 5.58
C ASN A 69 -0.84 -11.21 4.57
N ILE A 70 0.43 -11.50 4.77
CA ILE A 70 1.13 -12.54 4.02
C ILE A 70 0.78 -13.89 4.67
N GLY A 71 0.24 -14.83 3.90
CA GLY A 71 -0.10 -16.15 4.37
C GLY A 71 1.15 -16.92 4.87
N LYS A 72 0.94 -17.93 5.72
CA LYS A 72 2.05 -18.73 6.29
C LYS A 72 2.87 -19.47 5.22
N THR A 73 2.26 -19.79 4.09
CA THR A 73 2.86 -20.51 2.96
C THR A 73 3.29 -19.59 1.82
N GLU A 74 2.99 -18.31 1.93
CA GLU A 74 3.29 -17.30 0.92
C GLU A 74 4.54 -16.51 1.31
N ASN A 75 5.17 -15.91 0.32
CA ASN A 75 6.26 -14.97 0.54
C ASN A 75 5.91 -13.61 -0.06
N LEU A 76 6.69 -12.58 0.28
CA LEU A 76 6.46 -11.22 -0.17
C LEU A 76 6.30 -11.11 -1.70
N VAL A 77 7.17 -11.79 -2.45
CA VAL A 77 7.19 -11.71 -3.92
C VAL A 77 5.94 -12.35 -4.54
N SER A 78 5.50 -13.51 -4.01
CA SER A 78 4.26 -14.16 -4.50
C SER A 78 3.03 -13.29 -4.20
N THR A 79 2.96 -12.70 -3.00
CA THR A 79 1.88 -11.77 -2.64
C THR A 79 1.87 -10.53 -3.53
N GLN A 80 3.05 -9.94 -3.82
CA GLN A 80 3.16 -8.82 -4.76
C GLN A 80 2.69 -9.19 -6.19
N LYS A 81 2.98 -10.40 -6.67
CA LYS A 81 2.52 -10.87 -7.99
C LYS A 81 0.99 -10.97 -8.04
N ILE A 82 0.39 -11.63 -7.05
CA ILE A 82 -1.07 -11.74 -6.94
C ILE A 82 -1.70 -10.34 -6.87
N ALA A 83 -1.12 -9.43 -6.09
CA ALA A 83 -1.58 -8.05 -6.00
C ALA A 83 -1.55 -7.35 -7.37
N ALA A 84 -0.45 -7.48 -8.13
CA ALA A 84 -0.31 -6.91 -9.46
C ALA A 84 -1.36 -7.43 -10.44
N GLU A 85 -1.59 -8.73 -10.46
CA GLU A 85 -2.58 -9.41 -11.32
C GLU A 85 -4.01 -8.93 -11.05
N ASN A 86 -4.27 -8.42 -9.83
CA ASN A 86 -5.58 -7.87 -9.43
C ASN A 86 -5.63 -6.32 -9.42
N GLY A 87 -4.69 -5.64 -10.08
CA GLY A 87 -4.70 -4.18 -10.24
C GLY A 87 -4.26 -3.40 -9.00
N ILE A 88 -3.72 -4.07 -7.97
CA ILE A 88 -3.14 -3.42 -6.81
C ILE A 88 -1.74 -2.93 -7.16
N THR A 89 -1.47 -1.67 -6.97
CA THR A 89 -0.17 -1.03 -7.28
C THR A 89 0.64 -0.69 -6.04
N SER A 90 -0.01 -0.65 -4.88
CA SER A 90 0.63 -0.45 -3.59
C SER A 90 -0.08 -1.25 -2.52
N MET A 91 0.68 -1.79 -1.57
CA MET A 91 0.15 -2.58 -0.48
C MET A 91 0.81 -2.20 0.85
N VAL A 92 0.07 -2.33 1.94
CA VAL A 92 0.58 -2.11 3.29
C VAL A 92 0.42 -3.38 4.10
N ILE A 93 1.56 -3.90 4.56
CA ILE A 93 1.62 -5.15 5.31
C ILE A 93 1.35 -4.88 6.79
N LEU A 94 0.47 -5.71 7.38
CA LEU A 94 0.19 -5.70 8.81
C LEU A 94 1.34 -6.32 9.62
N PRO A 95 1.54 -5.94 10.90
CA PRO A 95 2.67 -6.41 11.70
C PRO A 95 2.53 -7.83 12.25
N ASN A 96 1.31 -8.38 12.27
CA ASN A 96 0.97 -9.69 12.84
C ASN A 96 1.38 -10.87 11.94
N GLN A 97 2.58 -10.82 11.37
CA GLN A 97 3.15 -11.85 10.50
C GLN A 97 4.14 -12.75 11.24
N THR A 98 4.76 -13.65 10.50
CA THR A 98 5.87 -14.47 11.02
C THR A 98 7.10 -14.26 10.14
N PRO A 99 8.16 -13.61 10.64
CA PRO A 99 8.31 -12.97 11.96
C PRO A 99 7.46 -11.69 12.11
N LYS A 100 7.11 -11.35 13.36
CA LYS A 100 6.34 -10.12 13.66
C LYS A 100 7.15 -8.86 13.32
N LEU A 101 6.46 -7.82 12.81
CA LEU A 101 7.09 -6.55 12.47
C LEU A 101 7.20 -5.63 13.71
N ASN A 102 7.88 -6.10 14.73
CA ASN A 102 8.10 -5.41 16.01
C ASN A 102 9.55 -4.94 16.22
N ASN A 103 10.37 -5.07 15.19
CA ASN A 103 11.80 -4.75 15.23
C ASN A 103 12.21 -3.91 14.00
N PRO A 104 13.02 -2.85 14.17
CA PRO A 104 13.49 -2.00 13.07
C PRO A 104 14.18 -2.77 11.94
N SER A 105 14.98 -3.79 12.26
CA SER A 105 15.72 -4.57 11.27
C SER A 105 14.80 -5.37 10.34
N ILE A 106 13.67 -5.84 10.84
CA ILE A 106 12.69 -6.58 10.01
C ILE A 106 11.99 -5.61 9.05
N ILE A 107 11.67 -4.40 9.51
CA ILE A 107 11.08 -3.34 8.66
C ILE A 107 12.03 -3.01 7.50
N ASP A 108 13.31 -2.76 7.79
CA ASP A 108 14.34 -2.47 6.79
C ASP A 108 14.51 -3.63 5.80
N HIS A 109 14.52 -4.88 6.30
CA HIS A 109 14.63 -6.06 5.45
C HIS A 109 13.49 -6.16 4.43
N ILE A 110 12.23 -6.02 4.85
CA ILE A 110 11.07 -6.07 3.96
C ILE A 110 11.15 -4.95 2.92
N LYS A 111 11.51 -3.74 3.36
CA LYS A 111 11.64 -2.60 2.46
C LYS A 111 12.66 -2.88 1.36
N ARG A 112 13.88 -3.30 1.72
CA ARG A 112 14.94 -3.65 0.75
C ARG A 112 14.52 -4.79 -0.18
N GLN A 113 13.84 -5.81 0.35
CA GLN A 113 13.35 -6.91 -0.47
C GLN A 113 12.33 -6.43 -1.51
N SER A 114 11.44 -5.52 -1.14
CA SER A 114 10.43 -4.97 -2.05
C SER A 114 11.00 -4.02 -3.10
N GLU A 115 12.01 -3.22 -2.76
CA GLU A 115 12.64 -2.26 -3.67
C GLU A 115 13.39 -2.94 -4.84
N ASN A 116 13.85 -4.17 -4.65
CA ASN A 116 14.54 -4.95 -5.69
C ASN A 116 13.58 -5.59 -6.72
N THR A 117 12.28 -5.39 -6.59
CA THR A 117 11.27 -5.93 -7.49
C THR A 117 10.66 -4.82 -8.37
N LYS A 118 10.18 -5.19 -9.57
CA LYS A 118 9.33 -4.30 -10.41
C LYS A 118 7.84 -4.56 -10.14
N LEU A 119 7.51 -5.04 -8.96
CA LEU A 119 6.17 -5.40 -8.51
C LEU A 119 5.55 -4.25 -7.68
N PRO A 120 4.29 -4.35 -7.25
CA PRO A 120 3.62 -3.34 -6.45
C PRO A 120 4.44 -2.87 -5.26
N LYS A 121 4.39 -1.58 -4.98
CA LYS A 121 5.12 -0.97 -3.86
C LYS A 121 4.62 -1.54 -2.53
N VAL A 122 5.56 -1.93 -1.67
CA VAL A 122 5.25 -2.42 -0.34
C VAL A 122 5.60 -1.35 0.70
N ASN A 123 4.61 -1.04 1.53
CA ASN A 123 4.79 -0.31 2.78
C ASN A 123 4.48 -1.25 3.95
N VAL A 124 4.87 -0.87 5.15
CA VAL A 124 4.66 -1.71 6.34
C VAL A 124 4.09 -0.89 7.49
N TYR A 125 3.21 -1.50 8.26
CA TYR A 125 2.91 -1.05 9.62
C TYR A 125 3.82 -1.78 10.60
N GLY A 126 4.41 -1.04 11.53
CA GLY A 126 5.10 -1.63 12.68
C GLY A 126 4.10 -2.04 13.77
N ALA A 127 4.46 -3.02 14.59
CA ALA A 127 3.69 -3.37 15.78
C ALA A 127 3.67 -2.18 16.75
N ALA A 128 2.47 -1.77 17.19
CA ALA A 128 2.31 -0.67 18.12
C ALA A 128 2.80 -1.05 19.53
N THR A 129 2.61 -2.31 19.91
CA THR A 129 3.06 -2.83 21.21
C THR A 129 3.91 -4.09 21.02
N LYS A 130 4.78 -4.37 21.99
CA LYS A 130 5.63 -5.57 21.99
C LYS A 130 4.75 -6.81 21.88
N ASP A 131 5.09 -7.67 20.94
CA ASP A 131 4.41 -8.93 20.66
C ASP A 131 2.88 -8.82 20.46
N ASP A 132 2.38 -7.62 20.10
CA ASP A 132 0.94 -7.31 19.95
C ASP A 132 0.13 -7.58 21.23
N GLN A 133 0.75 -7.47 22.41
CA GLN A 133 0.11 -7.78 23.69
C GLN A 133 -0.67 -6.60 24.30
N GLY A 134 -0.49 -5.38 23.79
CA GLY A 134 -1.16 -4.19 24.31
C GLY A 134 -0.63 -3.70 25.67
N LEU A 135 0.47 -4.27 26.18
CA LEU A 135 1.00 -4.00 27.52
C LEU A 135 2.15 -2.99 27.53
N GLU A 136 3.01 -3.06 26.55
CA GLU A 136 4.21 -2.21 26.45
C GLU A 136 4.38 -1.70 25.02
N MET A 137 4.71 -0.44 24.87
CA MET A 137 4.95 0.20 23.57
C MET A 137 6.20 -0.38 22.91
N SER A 138 6.12 -0.62 21.60
CA SER A 138 7.27 -1.00 20.77
C SER A 138 8.17 0.21 20.51
N GLU A 139 9.32 -0.03 19.88
CA GLU A 139 10.27 1.01 19.48
C GLU A 139 9.81 1.77 18.21
N ILE A 140 8.60 2.39 18.30
CA ILE A 140 7.93 2.98 17.14
C ILE A 140 8.75 4.11 16.47
N GLY A 141 9.59 4.82 17.23
CA GLY A 141 10.50 5.83 16.69
C GLY A 141 11.50 5.21 15.71
N LEU A 142 12.25 4.21 16.16
CA LEU A 142 13.25 3.51 15.34
C LEU A 142 12.60 2.81 14.13
N MET A 143 11.46 2.18 14.33
CA MET A 143 10.73 1.55 13.23
C MET A 143 10.24 2.58 12.20
N SER A 144 9.84 3.79 12.63
CA SER A 144 9.49 4.89 11.73
C SER A 144 10.67 5.34 10.88
N GLU A 145 11.88 5.45 11.48
CA GLU A 145 13.12 5.78 10.76
C GLU A 145 13.46 4.72 9.71
N MET A 146 13.21 3.44 9.98
CA MET A 146 13.39 2.35 9.03
C MET A 146 12.29 2.28 7.95
N GLY A 147 11.25 3.10 8.06
CA GLY A 147 10.24 3.27 7.01
C GLY A 147 8.86 2.71 7.32
N ALA A 148 8.55 2.36 8.57
CA ALA A 148 7.19 2.08 8.97
C ALA A 148 6.31 3.33 8.78
N ILE A 149 5.17 3.17 8.09
CA ILE A 149 4.27 4.29 7.76
C ILE A 149 3.21 4.57 8.82
N GLY A 150 3.05 3.69 9.79
CA GLY A 150 2.12 3.76 10.90
C GLY A 150 2.27 2.55 11.81
N PHE A 151 1.46 2.49 12.87
CA PHE A 151 1.58 1.45 13.89
C PHE A 151 0.22 0.87 14.25
N THR A 152 0.17 -0.46 14.44
CA THR A 152 -1.05 -1.19 14.77
C THR A 152 -0.70 -2.51 15.47
N ASN A 153 -1.64 -3.08 16.20
CA ASN A 153 -1.57 -4.47 16.63
C ASN A 153 -2.32 -5.43 15.68
N GLY A 154 -2.59 -4.98 14.45
CA GLY A 154 -3.33 -5.77 13.47
C GLY A 154 -4.77 -6.01 13.88
N ASN A 155 -5.12 -7.26 14.18
CA ASN A 155 -6.47 -7.67 14.55
C ASN A 155 -6.73 -7.65 16.06
N LYS A 156 -5.81 -7.13 16.86
CA LYS A 156 -5.96 -7.05 18.31
C LYS A 156 -6.16 -5.61 18.77
N SER A 157 -7.10 -5.40 19.67
CA SER A 157 -7.30 -4.11 20.32
C SER A 157 -6.24 -3.88 21.41
N ILE A 158 -5.86 -2.60 21.58
CA ILE A 158 -5.03 -2.16 22.71
C ILE A 158 -5.97 -1.72 23.81
N LYS A 159 -6.24 -2.62 24.77
CA LYS A 159 -7.21 -2.40 25.85
C LYS A 159 -6.70 -1.43 26.93
N ASN A 160 -5.39 -1.32 27.12
CA ASN A 160 -4.81 -0.44 28.13
C ASN A 160 -4.80 1.02 27.64
N SER A 161 -5.68 1.84 28.23
CA SER A 161 -5.83 3.25 27.88
C SER A 161 -4.58 4.10 28.13
N LEU A 162 -3.76 3.77 29.14
CA LEU A 162 -2.49 4.46 29.40
C LEU A 162 -1.46 4.16 28.31
N VAL A 163 -1.36 2.91 27.87
CA VAL A 163 -0.49 2.52 26.74
C VAL A 163 -0.95 3.23 25.46
N MET A 164 -2.26 3.21 25.16
CA MET A 164 -2.83 3.91 24.02
C MET A 164 -2.52 5.41 24.05
N ARG A 165 -2.72 6.07 25.17
CA ARG A 165 -2.40 7.50 25.35
C ARG A 165 -0.93 7.80 25.04
N ARG A 166 -0.01 6.98 25.59
CA ARG A 166 1.44 7.14 25.35
C ARG A 166 1.79 6.91 23.89
N LEU A 167 1.24 5.88 23.27
CA LEU A 167 1.40 5.59 21.84
C LEU A 167 0.96 6.78 20.98
N MET A 168 -0.25 7.29 21.19
CA MET A 168 -0.79 8.42 20.42
C MET A 168 0.07 9.68 20.60
N SER A 169 0.51 9.98 21.83
CA SER A 169 1.36 11.15 22.09
C SER A 169 2.71 11.02 21.37
N TYR A 170 3.34 9.87 21.43
CA TYR A 170 4.64 9.67 20.77
C TYR A 170 4.51 9.59 19.24
N ALA A 171 3.49 8.89 18.74
CA ALA A 171 3.22 8.82 17.30
C ALA A 171 2.95 10.20 16.67
N ALA A 172 2.26 11.09 17.40
CA ALA A 172 2.06 12.46 16.97
C ALA A 172 3.38 13.23 16.82
N MET A 173 4.35 13.03 17.73
CA MET A 173 5.68 13.67 17.63
C MET A 173 6.46 13.25 16.39
N ILE A 174 6.32 12.00 15.96
CA ILE A 174 6.97 11.46 14.76
C ILE A 174 6.09 11.53 13.50
N ASN A 175 4.94 12.17 13.58
CA ASN A 175 3.95 12.32 12.51
C ASN A 175 3.57 10.97 11.86
N ARG A 176 3.19 9.98 12.68
CA ARG A 176 2.74 8.67 12.23
C ARG A 176 1.37 8.32 12.81
N PRO A 177 0.46 7.74 12.01
CA PRO A 177 -0.84 7.31 12.49
C PRO A 177 -0.73 6.05 13.36
N ILE A 178 -1.63 5.96 14.35
CA ILE A 178 -1.96 4.72 15.05
C ILE A 178 -3.26 4.18 14.45
N ILE A 179 -3.24 2.94 14.01
CA ILE A 179 -4.40 2.23 13.47
C ILE A 179 -4.89 1.24 14.52
N GLN A 180 -6.08 1.44 15.03
CA GLN A 180 -6.68 0.62 16.07
C GLN A 180 -7.74 -0.30 15.50
N HIS A 181 -7.69 -1.58 15.86
CA HIS A 181 -8.84 -2.47 15.75
C HIS A 181 -9.80 -2.13 16.91
N ALA A 182 -10.88 -1.43 16.58
CA ALA A 182 -11.81 -0.89 17.57
C ALA A 182 -12.81 -1.97 17.99
N GLU A 183 -12.35 -2.94 18.76
CA GLU A 183 -13.16 -4.02 19.31
C GLU A 183 -12.92 -4.13 20.82
N ASP A 184 -14.01 -4.24 21.58
CA ASP A 184 -14.00 -4.62 22.98
C ASP A 184 -14.53 -6.05 23.07
N GLU A 185 -13.64 -7.00 23.34
CA GLU A 185 -13.96 -8.44 23.38
C GLU A 185 -14.96 -8.77 24.48
N ASP A 186 -15.02 -7.99 25.56
CA ASP A 186 -15.99 -8.19 26.64
C ASP A 186 -17.40 -7.75 26.23
N LEU A 187 -17.49 -6.75 25.33
CA LEU A 187 -18.76 -6.28 24.76
C LEU A 187 -19.18 -7.09 23.54
N SER A 188 -18.23 -7.44 22.66
CA SER A 188 -18.54 -8.15 21.42
C SER A 188 -18.87 -9.63 21.66
N GLY A 189 -18.30 -10.25 22.69
CA GLY A 189 -18.46 -11.67 22.97
C GLY A 189 -17.92 -12.58 21.85
N LEU A 190 -17.92 -13.89 22.09
CA LEU A 190 -17.38 -14.86 21.12
C LEU A 190 -18.27 -15.09 19.89
N ASN A 191 -19.48 -14.54 19.83
CA ASN A 191 -20.53 -14.89 18.87
C ASN A 191 -21.22 -13.70 18.19
N LEU A 192 -20.71 -12.49 18.28
CA LEU A 192 -21.31 -11.37 17.53
C LEU A 192 -20.92 -11.45 16.05
N SER A 193 -21.74 -12.15 15.29
CA SER A 193 -21.75 -12.01 13.84
C SER A 193 -22.52 -10.74 13.47
N LEU A 194 -21.84 -9.72 12.97
CA LEU A 194 -22.45 -8.50 12.42
C LEU A 194 -23.38 -8.76 11.20
N ILE A 195 -23.46 -10.01 10.75
CA ILE A 195 -24.31 -10.43 9.63
C ILE A 195 -25.79 -10.65 10.05
N HIS A 196 -26.08 -10.63 11.35
CA HIS A 196 -27.40 -10.92 11.90
C HIS A 196 -28.05 -9.74 12.64
N ILE A 197 -27.65 -8.50 12.33
CA ILE A 197 -28.37 -7.29 12.76
C ILE A 197 -29.31 -6.84 11.64
#